data_9a73ceb18bc4a30485f6c7dc2224c93c
#
_entry.id   9a73ceb18bc4a30485f6c7dc2224c93c
#
_cell.length_a   1.000
_cell.length_b   1.000
_cell.length_c   1.000
_cell.angle_alpha   90.00
_cell.angle_beta   90.00
_cell.angle_gamma   90.00
#
_symmetry.space_group_name_H-M   'P 1'
#
loop_
_entity.id
_entity.type
_entity.pdbx_description
1 polymer ?
#
loop_
_entity_poly.entity_id
_entity_poly.type
_entity_poly.pdbx_seq_one_letter_code
_entity_poly.pdbx_strand_id
1 'polypeptide(L)'
;MKVATWRGGTEITIDEIPMPKAGPSELVMKVLSSGICGTDIHKTQGLFPATPPDILGHEFVGPVIEVGEGVTESLIGKVIGCTLNPACGECQGCLTWSAMHCERNKRYSGGFAEYVLVDHRQAHIVPDGLDHEIASMAEPLACVISTFNMIEVEEGCDALVVGGGLLGLLTVGLLKLRGARNIIVSEPNAKRLAMAKQFGATH
;
A
#
# COMPACT_ATOMS: atom_id res chain seq x y z
N MET A 1 14.70 -6.20 -17.05
CA MET A 1 13.94 -5.08 -16.51
C MET A 1 14.79 -4.26 -15.57
N LYS A 2 14.53 -2.94 -15.50
CA LYS A 2 15.23 -2.05 -14.56
C LYS A 2 14.58 -2.12 -13.19
N VAL A 3 15.41 -2.05 -12.16
CA VAL A 3 14.99 -2.05 -10.75
C VAL A 3 15.84 -1.06 -9.95
N ALA A 4 15.26 -0.45 -8.92
CA ALA A 4 16.02 0.32 -7.93
C ALA A 4 16.37 -0.61 -6.76
N THR A 5 17.64 -1.03 -6.70
CA THR A 5 18.14 -1.94 -5.67
C THR A 5 18.74 -1.13 -4.51
N TRP A 6 18.20 -1.31 -3.32
CA TRP A 6 18.84 -0.82 -2.10
C TRP A 6 19.99 -1.72 -1.70
N ARG A 7 21.18 -1.13 -1.53
CA ARG A 7 22.43 -1.83 -1.21
C ARG A 7 22.82 -1.76 0.27
N GLY A 8 22.09 -1.01 1.05
CA GLY A 8 22.32 -0.75 2.46
C GLY A 8 22.55 0.73 2.74
N GLY A 9 22.22 1.19 3.96
CA GLY A 9 22.27 2.61 4.28
C GLY A 9 21.49 3.46 3.29
N THR A 10 22.10 4.48 2.72
CA THR A 10 21.49 5.38 1.70
C THR A 10 21.83 5.00 0.25
N GLU A 11 22.52 3.87 0.05
CA GLU A 11 22.96 3.48 -1.29
C GLU A 11 21.83 2.79 -2.06
N ILE A 12 21.47 3.36 -3.22
CA ILE A 12 20.49 2.80 -4.16
C ILE A 12 21.14 2.81 -5.55
N THR A 13 21.10 1.66 -6.24
CA THR A 13 21.58 1.50 -7.62
C THR A 13 20.44 1.16 -8.56
N ILE A 14 20.58 1.55 -9.82
CA ILE A 14 19.68 1.08 -10.88
C ILE A 14 20.34 -0.12 -11.54
N ASP A 15 19.72 -1.28 -11.36
CA ASP A 15 20.22 -2.54 -11.91
C ASP A 15 19.31 -3.05 -13.02
N GLU A 16 19.85 -3.93 -13.86
CA GLU A 16 19.09 -4.70 -14.83
C GLU A 16 19.05 -6.17 -14.41
N ILE A 17 17.84 -6.70 -14.22
CA ILE A 17 17.61 -8.10 -13.85
C ILE A 17 16.63 -8.76 -14.83
N PRO A 18 16.59 -10.11 -14.92
CA PRO A 18 15.56 -10.80 -15.69
C PRO A 18 14.16 -10.38 -15.25
N MET A 19 13.22 -10.33 -16.20
CA MET A 19 11.81 -10.13 -15.88
C MET A 19 11.28 -11.35 -15.11
N PRO A 20 10.48 -11.14 -14.03
CA PRO A 20 9.89 -12.25 -13.31
C PRO A 20 8.89 -13.00 -14.20
N LYS A 21 8.66 -14.28 -13.89
CA LYS A 21 7.62 -15.10 -14.49
C LYS A 21 6.61 -15.52 -13.43
N ALA A 22 5.33 -15.51 -13.80
CA ALA A 22 4.27 -15.93 -12.90
C ALA A 22 4.32 -17.45 -12.65
N GLY A 23 4.48 -17.85 -11.41
CA GLY A 23 4.29 -19.22 -10.94
C GLY A 23 2.82 -19.49 -10.59
N PRO A 24 2.50 -20.67 -10.03
CA PRO A 24 1.15 -21.00 -9.59
C PRO A 24 0.60 -19.95 -8.61
N SER A 25 -0.64 -19.50 -8.82
CA SER A 25 -1.32 -18.46 -8.05
C SER A 25 -0.67 -17.07 -8.09
N GLU A 26 0.31 -16.85 -8.94
CA GLU A 26 0.99 -15.57 -9.10
C GLU A 26 0.58 -14.87 -10.40
N LEU A 27 0.84 -13.58 -10.45
CA LEU A 27 0.74 -12.76 -11.65
C LEU A 27 1.93 -11.80 -11.73
N VAL A 28 2.25 -11.36 -12.94
CA VAL A 28 3.22 -10.28 -13.17
C VAL A 28 2.48 -9.02 -13.56
N MET A 29 2.80 -7.94 -12.88
CA MET A 29 2.25 -6.62 -13.15
C MET A 29 3.36 -5.69 -13.65
N LYS A 30 3.04 -4.86 -14.66
CA LYS A 30 3.87 -3.72 -15.05
C LYS A 30 3.57 -2.56 -14.10
N VAL A 31 4.57 -2.03 -13.43
CA VAL A 31 4.39 -0.90 -12.51
C VAL A 31 4.21 0.40 -13.31
N LEU A 32 3.12 1.11 -13.07
CA LEU A 32 2.86 2.45 -13.62
C LEU A 32 3.16 3.55 -12.60
N SER A 33 2.84 3.29 -11.33
CA SER A 33 3.12 4.20 -10.22
C SER A 33 3.43 3.39 -8.97
N SER A 34 4.33 3.89 -8.14
CA SER A 34 4.67 3.33 -6.83
C SER A 34 4.94 4.45 -5.84
N GLY A 35 4.21 4.45 -4.73
CA GLY A 35 4.45 5.35 -3.60
C GLY A 35 5.73 4.98 -2.84
N ILE A 36 6.28 5.96 -2.13
CA ILE A 36 7.39 5.77 -1.20
C ILE A 36 6.84 5.86 0.22
N CYS A 37 6.81 4.73 0.92
CA CYS A 37 6.36 4.65 2.30
C CYS A 37 7.45 5.09 3.29
N GLY A 38 7.05 5.60 4.44
CA GLY A 38 7.95 5.81 5.58
C GLY A 38 8.70 4.53 5.98
N THR A 39 8.08 3.36 5.79
CA THR A 39 8.72 2.05 6.02
C THR A 39 9.93 1.82 5.11
N ASP A 40 9.89 2.25 3.85
CA ASP A 40 11.04 2.12 2.94
C ASP A 40 12.21 2.98 3.45
N ILE A 41 11.91 4.21 3.91
CA ILE A 41 12.90 5.10 4.51
C ILE A 41 13.46 4.50 5.81
N HIS A 42 12.60 3.98 6.69
CA HIS A 42 13.02 3.34 7.94
C HIS A 42 13.91 2.12 7.70
N LYS A 43 13.66 1.34 6.66
CA LYS A 43 14.55 0.23 6.25
C LYS A 43 15.95 0.74 5.90
N THR A 44 16.05 1.82 5.12
CA THR A 44 17.35 2.39 4.74
C THR A 44 18.11 2.99 5.94
N GLN A 45 17.41 3.36 6.98
CA GLN A 45 17.96 3.89 8.23
C GLN A 45 18.26 2.81 9.30
N GLY A 46 17.93 1.54 9.03
CA GLY A 46 18.06 0.44 9.99
C GLY A 46 17.03 0.47 11.13
N LEU A 47 15.99 1.28 11.01
CA LEU A 47 14.89 1.39 12.00
C LEU A 47 13.77 0.36 11.77
N PHE A 48 13.79 -0.33 10.65
CA PHE A 48 12.86 -1.42 10.33
C PHE A 48 13.62 -2.59 9.72
N PRO A 49 13.29 -3.85 10.08
CA PRO A 49 14.01 -5.02 9.60
C PRO A 49 14.00 -5.15 8.08
N ALA A 50 15.16 -5.18 7.49
CA ALA A 50 15.39 -5.48 6.08
C ALA A 50 16.84 -5.92 5.89
N THR A 51 17.11 -6.70 4.86
CA THR A 51 18.46 -7.20 4.54
C THR A 51 18.82 -6.79 3.12
N PRO A 52 19.84 -5.94 2.93
CA PRO A 52 20.30 -5.62 1.59
C PRO A 52 21.10 -6.79 0.98
N PRO A 53 21.15 -6.94 -0.38
CA PRO A 53 20.42 -6.10 -1.32
C PRO A 53 18.94 -6.45 -1.39
N ASP A 54 18.06 -5.43 -1.56
CA ASP A 54 16.61 -5.60 -1.67
C ASP A 54 16.01 -4.58 -2.65
N ILE A 55 14.89 -4.93 -3.27
CA ILE A 55 14.09 -4.02 -4.08
C ILE A 55 12.90 -3.62 -3.22
N LEU A 56 12.87 -2.36 -2.79
CA LEU A 56 11.84 -1.82 -1.92
C LEU A 56 10.58 -1.42 -2.71
N GLY A 57 9.64 -0.77 -2.04
CA GLY A 57 8.37 -0.33 -2.60
C GLY A 57 7.27 -1.37 -2.43
N HIS A 58 6.12 -0.91 -1.99
CA HIS A 58 4.96 -1.77 -1.71
C HIS A 58 3.61 -1.07 -1.94
N GLU A 59 3.62 0.18 -2.39
CA GLU A 59 2.44 0.98 -2.71
C GLU A 59 2.35 1.16 -4.23
N PHE A 60 2.10 0.08 -4.99
CA PHE A 60 2.23 0.09 -6.43
C PHE A 60 0.94 -0.30 -7.16
N VAL A 61 0.82 0.18 -8.40
CA VAL A 61 -0.34 -0.02 -9.26
C VAL A 61 0.10 -0.20 -10.71
N GLY A 62 -0.64 -1.02 -11.46
CA GLY A 62 -0.41 -1.17 -12.89
C GLY A 62 -1.17 -2.33 -13.53
N PRO A 63 -1.08 -2.50 -14.86
CA PRO A 63 -1.76 -3.57 -15.57
C PRO A 63 -1.09 -4.93 -15.35
N VAL A 64 -1.90 -5.96 -15.22
CA VAL A 64 -1.47 -7.36 -15.25
C VAL A 64 -1.02 -7.69 -16.67
N ILE A 65 0.18 -8.27 -16.82
CA ILE A 65 0.74 -8.64 -18.12
C ILE A 65 0.90 -10.15 -18.29
N GLU A 66 0.95 -10.90 -17.21
CA GLU A 66 1.09 -12.36 -17.21
C GLU A 66 0.37 -12.93 -15.98
N VAL A 67 -0.26 -14.08 -16.12
CA VAL A 67 -0.87 -14.85 -15.03
C VAL A 67 -0.33 -16.26 -15.01
N GLY A 68 -0.15 -16.81 -13.82
CA GLY A 68 0.30 -18.18 -13.61
C GLY A 68 -0.86 -19.17 -13.51
N GLU A 69 -0.51 -20.43 -13.30
CA GLU A 69 -1.49 -21.51 -13.13
C GLU A 69 -2.47 -21.22 -11.97
N GLY A 70 -3.76 -21.44 -12.20
CA GLY A 70 -4.83 -21.21 -11.22
C GLY A 70 -5.31 -19.76 -11.12
N VAL A 71 -4.75 -18.83 -11.90
CA VAL A 71 -5.20 -17.44 -11.97
C VAL A 71 -6.01 -17.22 -13.23
N THR A 72 -7.14 -16.51 -13.14
CA THR A 72 -7.99 -16.24 -14.30
C THR A 72 -7.32 -15.30 -15.31
N GLU A 73 -7.33 -15.68 -16.59
CA GLU A 73 -6.81 -14.86 -17.69
C GLU A 73 -7.55 -13.53 -17.88
N SER A 74 -8.77 -13.42 -17.35
CA SER A 74 -9.55 -12.17 -17.41
C SER A 74 -8.92 -11.00 -16.67
N LEU A 75 -7.90 -11.25 -15.83
CA LEU A 75 -7.10 -10.22 -15.18
C LEU A 75 -6.07 -9.59 -16.13
N ILE A 76 -5.66 -10.26 -17.21
CA ILE A 76 -4.68 -9.70 -18.16
C ILE A 76 -5.21 -8.39 -18.74
N GLY A 77 -4.39 -7.36 -18.67
CA GLY A 77 -4.71 -6.00 -19.09
C GLY A 77 -5.51 -5.17 -18.05
N LYS A 78 -6.05 -5.77 -17.01
CA LYS A 78 -6.70 -5.03 -15.92
C LYS A 78 -5.64 -4.29 -15.11
N VAL A 79 -5.92 -3.03 -14.78
CA VAL A 79 -5.11 -2.27 -13.82
C VAL A 79 -5.50 -2.72 -12.41
N ILE A 80 -4.51 -3.08 -11.63
CA ILE A 80 -4.68 -3.53 -10.25
C ILE A 80 -3.82 -2.71 -9.30
N GLY A 81 -4.33 -2.50 -8.09
CA GLY A 81 -3.53 -2.14 -6.91
C GLY A 81 -3.36 -3.37 -6.03
N CYS A 82 -2.38 -3.37 -5.16
CA CYS A 82 -2.03 -4.55 -4.37
C CYS A 82 -2.00 -4.25 -2.88
N THR A 83 -2.42 -5.24 -2.08
CA THR A 83 -2.19 -5.27 -0.63
C THR A 83 -0.96 -6.12 -0.32
N LEU A 84 -0.29 -5.84 0.81
CA LEU A 84 1.00 -6.48 1.13
C LEU A 84 0.92 -7.97 1.51
N ASN A 85 -0.19 -8.40 2.08
CA ASN A 85 -0.27 -9.67 2.77
C ASN A 85 -1.42 -10.51 2.23
N PRO A 86 -1.14 -11.48 1.33
CA PRO A 86 -2.17 -12.42 0.89
C PRO A 86 -2.53 -13.36 2.04
N ALA A 87 -3.75 -13.22 2.56
CA ALA A 87 -4.28 -14.13 3.55
C ALA A 87 -4.69 -15.46 2.91
N CYS A 88 -4.34 -16.60 3.51
CA CYS A 88 -4.90 -17.88 3.05
C CYS A 88 -6.36 -18.08 3.49
N GLY A 89 -6.83 -17.35 4.51
CA GLY A 89 -8.19 -17.42 5.03
C GLY A 89 -8.50 -18.61 5.92
N GLU A 90 -7.60 -19.59 6.04
CA GLU A 90 -7.88 -20.88 6.69
C GLU A 90 -6.90 -21.27 7.82
N CYS A 91 -5.74 -20.61 7.93
CA CYS A 91 -4.80 -20.90 9.02
C CYS A 91 -5.23 -20.21 10.34
N GLN A 92 -4.66 -20.66 11.45
CA GLN A 92 -4.97 -20.12 12.79
C GLN A 92 -4.80 -18.60 12.83
N GLY A 93 -3.69 -18.08 12.31
CA GLY A 93 -3.44 -16.63 12.28
C GLY A 93 -4.52 -15.84 11.51
N CYS A 94 -4.97 -16.33 10.35
CA CYS A 94 -6.05 -15.70 9.60
C CYS A 94 -7.40 -15.73 10.31
N LEU A 95 -7.72 -16.85 10.96
CA LEU A 95 -9.03 -17.05 11.60
C LEU A 95 -9.17 -16.32 12.93
N THR A 96 -8.06 -16.11 13.66
CA THR A 96 -8.09 -15.54 15.01
C THR A 96 -7.63 -14.08 15.08
N TRP A 97 -6.80 -13.63 14.13
CA TRP A 97 -6.17 -12.29 14.20
C TRP A 97 -6.43 -11.46 12.95
N SER A 98 -5.64 -11.68 11.91
CA SER A 98 -5.74 -10.91 10.65
C SER A 98 -4.87 -11.53 9.55
N ALA A 99 -5.03 -11.02 8.33
CA ALA A 99 -4.17 -11.35 7.19
C ALA A 99 -2.67 -11.21 7.49
N MET A 100 -2.29 -10.25 8.31
CA MET A 100 -0.89 -10.00 8.70
C MET A 100 -0.26 -11.16 9.49
N HIS A 101 -1.07 -11.97 10.16
CA HIS A 101 -0.64 -13.12 10.96
C HIS A 101 -0.78 -14.44 10.19
N CYS A 102 -0.99 -14.39 8.88
CA CYS A 102 -1.08 -15.57 8.05
C CYS A 102 0.23 -16.38 8.10
N GLU A 103 0.15 -17.63 8.53
CA GLU A 103 1.30 -18.56 8.64
C GLU A 103 1.87 -18.94 7.26
N ARG A 104 1.06 -18.80 6.20
CA ARG A 104 1.41 -19.11 4.82
C ARG A 104 1.68 -17.85 4.01
N ASN A 105 1.95 -16.73 4.68
CA ASN A 105 2.15 -15.45 4.02
C ASN A 105 3.50 -15.41 3.31
N LYS A 106 3.47 -15.26 1.99
CA LYS A 106 4.63 -14.85 1.20
C LYS A 106 4.46 -13.36 0.90
N ARG A 107 5.30 -12.53 1.51
CA ARG A 107 5.27 -11.08 1.25
C ARG A 107 5.79 -10.81 -0.16
N TYR A 108 5.03 -10.05 -0.89
CA TYR A 108 5.41 -9.54 -2.21
C TYR A 108 5.67 -8.04 -2.08
N SER A 109 6.86 -7.63 -2.43
CA SER A 109 7.33 -6.25 -2.49
C SER A 109 8.21 -6.09 -3.73
N GLY A 110 8.85 -4.95 -3.90
CA GLY A 110 9.70 -4.72 -5.06
C GLY A 110 9.04 -3.83 -6.10
N GLY A 111 8.13 -2.95 -5.65
CA GLY A 111 7.44 -2.00 -6.52
C GLY A 111 8.33 -0.91 -7.11
N PHE A 112 9.58 -0.76 -6.64
CA PHE A 112 10.55 0.13 -7.29
C PHE A 112 11.27 -0.58 -8.44
N ALA A 113 10.48 -1.15 -9.35
CA ALA A 113 10.87 -1.91 -10.51
C ALA A 113 9.91 -1.67 -11.67
N GLU A 114 10.31 -1.99 -12.91
CA GLU A 114 9.41 -1.92 -14.06
C GLU A 114 8.29 -2.97 -14.00
N TYR A 115 8.57 -4.12 -13.39
CA TYR A 115 7.63 -5.23 -13.24
C TYR A 115 7.77 -5.86 -11.86
N VAL A 116 6.66 -6.34 -11.31
CA VAL A 116 6.61 -6.97 -9.99
C VAL A 116 5.77 -8.25 -10.03
N LEU A 117 6.22 -9.24 -9.26
CA LEU A 117 5.47 -10.48 -9.03
C LEU A 117 4.51 -10.28 -7.86
N VAL A 118 3.26 -10.71 -8.00
CA VAL A 118 2.20 -10.53 -7.02
C VAL A 118 1.40 -11.82 -6.88
N ASP A 119 0.97 -12.16 -5.67
CA ASP A 119 -0.05 -13.19 -5.46
C ASP A 119 -1.42 -12.66 -5.93
N HIS A 120 -2.15 -13.42 -6.73
CA HIS A 120 -3.44 -12.98 -7.27
C HIS A 120 -4.45 -12.56 -6.19
N ARG A 121 -4.36 -13.11 -4.97
CA ARG A 121 -5.22 -12.75 -3.84
C ARG A 121 -5.01 -11.33 -3.32
N GLN A 122 -3.87 -10.71 -3.68
CA GLN A 122 -3.55 -9.32 -3.34
C GLN A 122 -4.06 -8.33 -4.40
N ALA A 123 -4.48 -8.84 -5.57
CA ALA A 123 -4.86 -8.02 -6.70
C ALA A 123 -6.29 -7.47 -6.53
N HIS A 124 -6.41 -6.16 -6.51
CA HIS A 124 -7.67 -5.45 -6.47
C HIS A 124 -7.81 -4.60 -7.72
N ILE A 125 -8.85 -4.84 -8.52
CA ILE A 125 -9.07 -4.10 -9.76
C ILE A 125 -9.32 -2.62 -9.43
N VAL A 126 -8.54 -1.76 -10.06
CA VAL A 126 -8.70 -0.31 -9.96
C VAL A 126 -9.92 0.12 -10.79
N PRO A 127 -10.82 0.95 -10.26
CA PRO A 127 -11.94 1.50 -11.01
C PRO A 127 -11.49 2.23 -12.29
N ASP A 128 -12.23 2.06 -13.37
CA ASP A 128 -11.96 2.73 -14.64
C ASP A 128 -11.94 4.27 -14.46
N GLY A 129 -10.95 4.92 -15.05
CA GLY A 129 -10.79 6.37 -15.00
C GLY A 129 -10.12 6.92 -13.73
N LEU A 130 -9.78 6.08 -12.75
CA LEU A 130 -8.99 6.50 -11.61
C LEU A 130 -7.53 6.67 -12.02
N ASP A 131 -6.96 7.82 -11.68
CA ASP A 131 -5.55 8.11 -11.91
C ASP A 131 -4.64 7.12 -11.17
N HIS A 132 -3.55 6.69 -11.82
CA HIS A 132 -2.65 5.67 -11.27
C HIS A 132 -1.87 6.16 -10.04
N GLU A 133 -1.55 7.45 -9.97
CA GLU A 133 -0.90 8.02 -8.79
C GLU A 133 -1.85 8.02 -7.60
N ILE A 134 -3.14 8.31 -7.84
CA ILE A 134 -4.18 8.20 -6.80
C ILE A 134 -4.39 6.73 -6.44
N ALA A 135 -4.47 5.83 -7.41
CA ALA A 135 -4.69 4.41 -7.17
C ALA A 135 -3.53 3.76 -6.37
N SER A 136 -2.30 4.26 -6.49
CA SER A 136 -1.16 3.76 -5.69
C SER A 136 -1.31 4.03 -4.19
N MET A 137 -2.19 4.95 -3.79
CA MET A 137 -2.53 5.20 -2.38
C MET A 137 -3.50 4.16 -1.78
N ALA A 138 -3.94 3.17 -2.56
CA ALA A 138 -4.88 2.14 -2.06
C ALA A 138 -4.29 1.34 -0.89
N GLU A 139 -2.99 1.02 -0.92
CA GLU A 139 -2.32 0.30 0.16
C GLU A 139 -2.28 1.13 1.46
N PRO A 140 -1.75 2.36 1.51
CA PRO A 140 -1.81 3.16 2.73
C PRO A 140 -3.24 3.50 3.19
N LEU A 141 -4.19 3.64 2.26
CA LEU A 141 -5.60 3.81 2.61
C LEU A 141 -6.16 2.55 3.30
N ALA A 142 -5.78 1.34 2.84
CA ALA A 142 -6.19 0.10 3.48
C ALA A 142 -5.68 0.02 4.94
N CYS A 143 -4.50 0.55 5.25
CA CYS A 143 -4.00 0.64 6.62
C CYS A 143 -4.90 1.53 7.49
N VAL A 144 -5.34 2.68 6.98
CA VAL A 144 -6.24 3.57 7.70
C VAL A 144 -7.63 2.93 7.87
N ILE A 145 -8.19 2.31 6.83
CA ILE A 145 -9.48 1.60 6.91
C ILE A 145 -9.40 0.47 7.94
N SER A 146 -8.31 -0.29 7.96
CA SER A 146 -8.10 -1.34 8.96
C SER A 146 -8.15 -0.81 10.39
N THR A 147 -7.55 0.36 10.63
CA THR A 147 -7.63 1.03 11.94
C THR A 147 -9.07 1.43 12.28
N PHE A 148 -9.81 1.97 11.32
CA PHE A 148 -11.23 2.33 11.52
C PHE A 148 -12.13 1.11 11.78
N ASN A 149 -11.76 -0.08 11.33
CA ASN A 149 -12.47 -1.32 11.63
C ASN A 149 -12.22 -1.81 13.07
N MET A 150 -11.19 -1.28 13.74
CA MET A 150 -10.85 -1.63 15.12
C MET A 150 -11.45 -0.67 16.14
N ILE A 151 -11.98 0.47 15.71
CA ILE A 151 -12.56 1.50 16.54
C ILE A 151 -13.96 1.85 16.04
N GLU A 152 -14.85 2.18 16.96
CA GLU A 152 -16.16 2.71 16.62
C GLU A 152 -16.06 4.22 16.42
N VAL A 153 -16.42 4.69 15.23
CA VAL A 153 -16.51 6.13 14.91
C VAL A 153 -17.96 6.49 14.73
N GLU A 154 -18.54 7.10 15.75
CA GLU A 154 -19.94 7.55 15.75
C GLU A 154 -20.11 8.79 14.87
N GLU A 155 -21.24 8.86 14.16
CA GLU A 155 -21.64 10.08 13.45
C GLU A 155 -21.79 11.25 14.45
N GLY A 156 -21.27 12.43 14.08
CA GLY A 156 -21.28 13.62 14.93
C GLY A 156 -20.23 13.63 16.03
N CYS A 157 -19.32 12.66 16.08
CA CYS A 157 -18.20 12.66 17.03
C CYS A 157 -17.23 13.82 16.78
N ASP A 158 -16.45 14.15 17.80
CA ASP A 158 -15.29 15.03 17.70
C ASP A 158 -14.02 14.18 17.67
N ALA A 159 -13.11 14.45 16.74
CA ALA A 159 -11.89 13.66 16.54
C ALA A 159 -10.64 14.53 16.54
N LEU A 160 -9.57 14.03 17.15
CA LEU A 160 -8.23 14.61 17.07
C LEU A 160 -7.30 13.71 16.28
N VAL A 161 -6.72 14.27 15.23
CA VAL A 161 -5.68 13.62 14.42
C VAL A 161 -4.33 14.26 14.73
N VAL A 162 -3.40 13.47 15.22
CA VAL A 162 -2.03 13.92 15.51
C VAL A 162 -1.14 13.52 14.34
N GLY A 163 -0.67 14.53 13.60
CA GLY A 163 0.13 14.37 12.40
C GLY A 163 -0.67 14.57 11.11
N GLY A 164 -0.24 15.51 10.25
CA GLY A 164 -0.82 15.83 8.94
C GLY A 164 -0.05 15.21 7.76
N GLY A 165 0.63 14.07 7.95
CA GLY A 165 1.23 13.28 6.87
C GLY A 165 0.18 12.51 6.07
N LEU A 166 0.60 11.66 5.12
CA LEU A 166 -0.32 10.92 4.24
C LEU A 166 -1.40 10.16 5.03
N LEU A 167 -1.03 9.33 6.02
CA LEU A 167 -1.99 8.58 6.81
C LEU A 167 -2.93 9.50 7.60
N GLY A 168 -2.42 10.60 8.16
CA GLY A 168 -3.26 11.60 8.84
C GLY A 168 -4.27 12.26 7.91
N LEU A 169 -3.86 12.64 6.70
CA LEU A 169 -4.77 13.21 5.70
C LEU A 169 -5.84 12.21 5.25
N LEU A 170 -5.48 10.96 5.01
CA LEU A 170 -6.43 9.89 4.69
C LEU A 170 -7.41 9.67 5.86
N THR A 171 -6.91 9.71 7.11
CA THR A 171 -7.73 9.63 8.32
C THR A 171 -8.74 10.78 8.39
N VAL A 172 -8.31 12.02 8.14
CA VAL A 172 -9.20 13.21 8.08
C VAL A 172 -10.30 13.00 7.03
N GLY A 173 -9.94 12.53 5.83
CA GLY A 173 -10.91 12.24 4.77
C GLY A 173 -11.95 11.19 5.19
N LEU A 174 -11.50 10.10 5.83
CA LEU A 174 -12.41 9.04 6.31
C LEU A 174 -13.30 9.52 7.47
N LEU A 175 -12.77 10.29 8.41
CA LEU A 175 -13.57 10.91 9.49
C LEU A 175 -14.68 11.78 8.92
N LYS A 176 -14.36 12.61 7.92
CA LYS A 176 -15.35 13.42 7.21
C LYS A 176 -16.43 12.55 6.56
N LEU A 177 -16.04 11.48 5.86
CA LEU A 177 -16.98 10.54 5.22
C LEU A 177 -17.86 9.80 6.24
N ARG A 178 -17.37 9.59 7.47
CA ARG A 178 -18.11 8.98 8.59
C ARG A 178 -18.96 9.98 9.36
N GLY A 179 -19.01 11.25 8.94
CA GLY A 179 -19.87 12.27 9.56
C GLY A 179 -19.33 12.85 10.87
N ALA A 180 -18.06 12.80 11.13
CA ALA A 180 -17.45 13.47 12.28
C ALA A 180 -17.77 14.99 12.24
N ARG A 181 -18.17 15.56 13.39
CA ARG A 181 -18.58 16.97 13.52
C ARG A 181 -17.37 17.90 13.52
N ASN A 182 -16.42 17.66 14.42
CA ASN A 182 -15.20 18.41 14.50
C ASN A 182 -14.00 17.47 14.25
N ILE A 183 -13.15 17.85 13.30
CA ILE A 183 -11.92 17.14 12.98
C ILE A 183 -10.76 18.10 13.23
N ILE A 184 -10.09 17.91 14.34
CA ILE A 184 -8.98 18.74 14.80
C ILE A 184 -7.68 18.09 14.35
N VAL A 185 -6.77 18.84 13.70
CA VAL A 185 -5.47 18.31 13.28
C VAL A 185 -4.35 19.05 13.98
N SER A 186 -3.51 18.30 14.69
CA SER A 186 -2.28 18.79 15.30
C SER A 186 -1.10 18.48 14.38
N GLU A 187 -0.54 19.49 13.69
CA GLU A 187 0.56 19.36 12.75
C GLU A 187 1.42 20.63 12.77
N PRO A 188 2.72 20.55 13.08
CA PRO A 188 3.60 21.72 13.14
C PRO A 188 3.97 22.29 11.76
N ASN A 189 3.87 21.49 10.68
CA ASN A 189 4.19 21.94 9.33
C ASN A 189 2.98 22.66 8.71
N ALA A 190 3.12 23.96 8.47
CA ALA A 190 2.04 24.79 7.96
C ALA A 190 1.48 24.34 6.58
N LYS A 191 2.33 23.76 5.70
CA LYS A 191 1.87 23.26 4.40
C LYS A 191 0.99 22.02 4.57
N ARG A 192 1.37 21.08 5.44
CA ARG A 192 0.58 19.89 5.77
C ARG A 192 -0.72 20.26 6.46
N LEU A 193 -0.69 21.24 7.37
CA LEU A 193 -1.89 21.73 8.04
C LEU A 193 -2.88 22.37 7.05
N ALA A 194 -2.36 23.16 6.08
CA ALA A 194 -3.20 23.71 5.02
C ALA A 194 -3.84 22.62 4.14
N MET A 195 -3.10 21.53 3.87
CA MET A 195 -3.63 20.38 3.15
C MET A 195 -4.68 19.63 3.96
N ALA A 196 -4.51 19.48 5.28
CA ALA A 196 -5.51 18.86 6.14
C ALA A 196 -6.88 19.57 6.07
N LYS A 197 -6.88 20.90 5.96
CA LYS A 197 -8.13 21.67 5.76
C LYS A 197 -8.82 21.32 4.45
N GLN A 198 -8.06 21.10 3.36
CA GLN A 198 -8.63 20.68 2.07
C GLN A 198 -9.24 19.28 2.16
N PHE A 199 -8.66 18.39 2.97
CA PHE A 199 -9.19 17.05 3.22
C PHE A 199 -10.41 17.05 4.14
N GLY A 200 -10.66 18.13 4.88
CA GLY A 200 -11.86 18.27 5.69
C GLY A 200 -11.62 18.54 7.17
N ALA A 201 -10.41 18.84 7.59
CA ALA A 201 -10.15 19.28 8.96
C ALA A 201 -10.91 20.60 9.24
N THR A 202 -11.57 20.64 10.38
CA THR A 202 -12.35 21.81 10.84
C THR A 202 -11.50 22.79 11.65
N HIS A 203 -10.46 22.25 12.37
CA HIS A 203 -9.57 23.01 13.24
C HIS A 203 -8.13 22.52 13.14
#